data_aaebb70ba77fc53ce8baed191e557666
#
_entry.id   aaebb70ba77fc53ce8baed191e557666
#
_cell.length_a   1.000
_cell.length_b   1.000
_cell.length_c   1.000
_cell.angle_alpha   90.00
_cell.angle_beta   90.00
_cell.angle_gamma   90.00
#
_symmetry.space_group_name_H-M   'P 1'
#
loop_
_entity.id
_entity.type
_entity.pdbx_description
1 polymer ?
#
loop_
_entity_poly.entity_id
_entity_poly.type
_entity_poly.pdbx_seq_one_letter_code
_entity_poly.pdbx_strand_id
1 'polypeptide(L)'
;MLSAVLKSETAIAVSIRIMDVFVAMRRSLASLAPLLSRIEATERRQLKQEDAQARNEERFKLILDAMQDKKFPPQKVFFDGQVYDAFEQMKKFVRMAKTELIVIDPYFDDSVLPLIAQKRPNVSVLVVKNTRKNLLHAVDVVQFNAQYNNTLTVKESVKFHDRFLIIDKTTLIHVGASLNHLGKKCFAFSSLDKSNIPDILAKI
;
A
#
# COMPACT_ATOMS: atom_id res chain seq x y z
N MET A 1 -10.41 83.74 16.33
CA MET A 1 -10.67 83.79 17.77
C MET A 1 -10.05 82.64 18.61
N LEU A 2 -9.15 81.87 18.11
CA LEU A 2 -8.47 80.80 18.87
C LEU A 2 -7.19 81.21 19.59
N SER A 3 -6.61 82.41 19.20
CA SER A 3 -5.31 82.83 19.78
C SER A 3 -5.38 83.50 21.17
N ALA A 4 -6.60 83.90 21.62
CA ALA A 4 -6.77 84.48 22.91
C ALA A 4 -6.91 83.48 24.07
N VAL A 5 -7.30 82.25 23.77
CA VAL A 5 -7.50 81.22 24.80
C VAL A 5 -6.17 80.55 25.20
N LEU A 6 -5.12 80.71 24.41
CA LEU A 6 -3.81 80.08 24.63
C LEU A 6 -2.83 80.98 25.49
N LYS A 7 -3.26 82.12 26.02
CA LYS A 7 -2.40 83.02 26.77
C LYS A 7 -2.50 82.91 28.31
N SER A 8 -3.36 82.05 28.83
CA SER A 8 -3.36 81.82 30.27
C SER A 8 -2.33 80.78 30.64
N GLU A 9 -1.66 80.93 31.77
CA GLU A 9 -0.66 79.96 32.26
C GLU A 9 -1.22 78.51 32.30
N THR A 10 -2.50 78.42 32.68
CA THR A 10 -3.23 77.13 32.72
C THR A 10 -3.40 76.51 31.33
N ALA A 11 -3.71 77.31 30.29
CA ALA A 11 -3.88 76.83 28.93
C ALA A 11 -2.56 76.42 28.33
N ILE A 12 -1.45 77.11 28.62
CA ILE A 12 -0.11 76.75 28.22
C ILE A 12 0.29 75.43 28.90
N ALA A 13 0.09 75.27 30.19
CA ALA A 13 0.39 74.04 30.93
C ALA A 13 -0.39 72.80 30.37
N VAL A 14 -1.66 72.95 30.06
CA VAL A 14 -2.51 71.93 29.48
C VAL A 14 -2.02 71.57 28.08
N SER A 15 -1.64 72.56 27.25
CA SER A 15 -1.13 72.32 25.90
C SER A 15 0.22 71.54 25.90
N ILE A 16 1.09 71.92 26.84
CA ILE A 16 2.37 71.14 27.00
C ILE A 16 2.05 69.73 27.41
N ARG A 17 1.18 69.48 28.34
CA ARG A 17 0.83 68.12 28.77
C ARG A 17 0.16 67.31 27.67
N ILE A 18 -0.65 67.87 26.83
CA ILE A 18 -1.25 67.22 25.65
C ILE A 18 -0.12 66.83 24.66
N MET A 19 0.81 67.71 24.38
CA MET A 19 1.91 67.47 23.51
C MET A 19 2.86 66.38 24.06
N ASP A 20 3.10 66.37 25.37
CA ASP A 20 3.93 65.30 25.99
C ASP A 20 3.24 63.93 25.89
N VAL A 21 1.96 63.87 26.18
CA VAL A 21 1.17 62.64 26.03
C VAL A 21 1.15 62.17 24.57
N PHE A 22 0.97 63.12 23.64
CA PHE A 22 0.98 62.82 22.21
C PHE A 22 2.33 62.26 21.75
N VAL A 23 3.42 62.88 22.18
CA VAL A 23 4.80 62.40 21.87
C VAL A 23 5.07 61.04 22.50
N ALA A 24 4.66 60.83 23.74
CA ALA A 24 4.75 59.52 24.41
C ALA A 24 3.96 58.44 23.67
N MET A 25 2.71 58.73 23.30
CA MET A 25 1.86 57.82 22.54
C MET A 25 2.46 57.50 21.16
N ARG A 26 2.99 58.49 20.44
CA ARG A 26 3.65 58.30 19.15
C ARG A 26 4.91 57.43 19.27
N ARG A 27 5.70 57.60 20.33
CA ARG A 27 6.88 56.75 20.61
C ARG A 27 6.46 55.31 20.90
N SER A 28 5.41 55.11 21.69
CA SER A 28 4.88 53.79 21.99
C SER A 28 4.37 53.08 20.72
N LEU A 29 3.62 53.78 19.86
CA LEU A 29 3.15 53.25 18.59
C LEU A 29 4.31 52.89 17.65
N ALA A 30 5.36 53.72 17.59
CA ALA A 30 6.55 53.43 16.79
C ALA A 30 7.31 52.18 17.29
N SER A 31 7.30 51.93 18.61
CA SER A 31 7.92 50.71 19.19
C SER A 31 7.12 49.43 18.92
N LEU A 32 5.81 49.53 18.65
CA LEU A 32 4.95 48.39 18.30
C LEU A 32 5.04 47.97 16.83
N ALA A 33 5.43 48.85 15.92
CA ALA A 33 5.50 48.57 14.51
C ALA A 33 6.37 47.32 14.17
N PRO A 34 7.57 47.11 14.77
CA PRO A 34 8.36 45.91 14.54
C PRO A 34 7.68 44.65 15.06
N LEU A 35 6.87 44.72 16.10
CA LEU A 35 6.11 43.60 16.66
C LEU A 35 4.99 43.19 15.72
N LEU A 36 4.26 44.13 15.16
CA LEU A 36 3.22 43.86 14.17
C LEU A 36 3.77 43.18 12.94
N SER A 37 4.89 43.66 12.40
CA SER A 37 5.53 43.00 11.24
C SER A 37 6.01 41.57 11.54
N ARG A 38 6.44 41.31 12.79
CA ARG A 38 6.81 39.94 13.22
C ARG A 38 5.61 39.02 13.33
N ILE A 39 4.48 39.53 13.84
CA ILE A 39 3.21 38.80 13.94
C ILE A 39 2.76 38.42 12.53
N GLU A 40 2.66 39.35 11.61
CA GLU A 40 2.28 39.08 10.21
C GLU A 40 3.21 38.05 9.53
N ALA A 41 4.53 38.14 9.77
CA ALA A 41 5.47 37.18 9.23
C ALA A 41 5.27 35.78 9.84
N THR A 42 4.90 35.70 11.12
CA THR A 42 4.62 34.44 11.81
C THR A 42 3.33 33.82 11.31
N GLU A 43 2.26 34.59 11.18
CA GLU A 43 0.99 34.14 10.61
C GLU A 43 1.16 33.61 9.18
N ARG A 44 1.91 34.30 8.32
CA ARG A 44 2.23 33.80 6.97
C ARG A 44 3.01 32.47 6.96
N ARG A 45 3.92 32.28 7.92
CA ARG A 45 4.64 31.01 8.08
C ARG A 45 3.71 29.92 8.57
N GLN A 46 2.84 30.22 9.51
CA GLN A 46 1.88 29.26 10.04
C GLN A 46 0.92 28.78 8.94
N LEU A 47 0.35 29.68 8.15
CA LEU A 47 -0.51 29.32 7.02
C LEU A 47 0.21 28.40 6.01
N LYS A 48 1.48 28.70 5.69
CA LYS A 48 2.27 27.81 4.81
C LYS A 48 2.56 26.43 5.42
N GLN A 49 2.72 26.39 6.74
CA GLN A 49 2.91 25.14 7.47
C GLN A 49 1.63 24.30 7.50
N GLU A 50 0.49 24.92 7.74
CA GLU A 50 -0.82 24.27 7.72
C GLU A 50 -1.13 23.68 6.33
N ASP A 51 -0.88 24.43 5.25
CA ASP A 51 -1.00 23.95 3.87
C ASP A 51 -0.07 22.77 3.56
N ALA A 52 1.17 22.81 4.05
CA ALA A 52 2.12 21.72 3.86
C ALA A 52 1.71 20.47 4.65
N GLN A 53 1.19 20.66 5.87
CA GLN A 53 0.69 19.57 6.70
C GLN A 53 -0.54 18.92 6.09
N ALA A 54 -1.51 19.70 5.60
CA ALA A 54 -2.68 19.17 4.92
C ALA A 54 -2.31 18.30 3.69
N ARG A 55 -1.35 18.78 2.87
CA ARG A 55 -0.84 17.99 1.74
C ARG A 55 -0.12 16.71 2.18
N ASN A 56 0.59 16.74 3.29
CA ASN A 56 1.26 15.56 3.83
C ASN A 56 0.24 14.55 4.38
N GLU A 57 -0.80 15.00 5.06
CA GLU A 57 -1.87 14.15 5.58
C GLU A 57 -2.62 13.46 4.43
N GLU A 58 -2.90 14.18 3.35
CA GLU A 58 -3.51 13.58 2.15
C GLU A 58 -2.61 12.52 1.51
N ARG A 59 -1.30 12.79 1.38
CA ARG A 59 -0.33 11.80 0.89
C ARG A 59 -0.22 10.60 1.82
N PHE A 60 -0.22 10.81 3.12
CA PHE A 60 -0.20 9.72 4.10
C PHE A 60 -1.45 8.85 3.99
N LYS A 61 -2.63 9.46 3.81
CA LYS A 61 -3.88 8.74 3.60
C LYS A 61 -3.81 7.88 2.34
N LEU A 62 -3.33 8.43 1.22
CA LEU A 62 -3.14 7.67 -0.03
C LEU A 62 -2.17 6.49 0.15
N ILE A 63 -1.08 6.66 0.90
CA ILE A 63 -0.13 5.58 1.22
C ILE A 63 -0.80 4.53 2.11
N LEU A 64 -1.51 4.94 3.15
CA LEU A 64 -2.23 4.02 4.04
C LEU A 64 -3.32 3.25 3.28
N ASP A 65 -4.09 3.91 2.44
CA ASP A 65 -5.12 3.27 1.60
C ASP A 65 -4.47 2.27 0.63
N ALA A 66 -3.35 2.62 0.00
CA ALA A 66 -2.58 1.71 -0.85
C ALA A 66 -1.97 0.53 -0.07
N MET A 67 -1.66 0.71 1.21
CA MET A 67 -1.20 -0.37 2.09
C MET A 67 -2.35 -1.24 2.61
N GLN A 68 -3.53 -0.68 2.83
CA GLN A 68 -4.73 -1.41 3.26
C GLN A 68 -5.36 -2.23 2.13
N ASP A 69 -5.13 -1.87 0.87
CA ASP A 69 -5.57 -2.66 -0.30
C ASP A 69 -4.81 -3.99 -0.45
N LYS A 70 -3.80 -4.26 0.39
CA LYS A 70 -3.18 -5.57 0.50
C LYS A 70 -4.10 -6.53 1.25
N LYS A 71 -5.00 -7.17 0.53
CA LYS A 71 -6.00 -8.16 1.02
C LYS A 71 -5.39 -9.38 1.74
N PHE A 72 -4.10 -9.43 1.91
CA PHE A 72 -3.36 -10.49 2.63
C PHE A 72 -2.01 -9.95 3.12
N PRO A 73 -1.43 -10.55 4.17
CA PRO A 73 -0.12 -10.15 4.66
C PRO A 73 0.94 -10.32 3.56
N PRO A 74 1.92 -9.40 3.45
CA PRO A 74 2.95 -9.46 2.42
C PRO A 74 3.84 -10.68 2.54
N GLN A 75 3.91 -11.28 3.73
CA GLN A 75 4.64 -12.51 4.03
C GLN A 75 4.08 -13.18 5.28
N LYS A 76 4.19 -14.50 5.37
CA LYS A 76 3.82 -15.27 6.55
C LYS A 76 4.64 -16.55 6.61
N VAL A 77 5.01 -16.95 7.81
CA VAL A 77 5.63 -18.26 8.09
C VAL A 77 4.57 -19.19 8.67
N PHE A 78 4.56 -20.43 8.20
CA PHE A 78 3.78 -21.53 8.75
C PHE A 78 4.75 -22.54 9.36
N PHE A 79 4.41 -23.03 10.54
CA PHE A 79 5.20 -24.02 11.27
C PHE A 79 4.66 -25.44 11.03
N ASP A 80 5.43 -26.42 11.42
CA ASP A 80 5.06 -27.83 11.33
C ASP A 80 3.69 -28.10 11.97
N GLY A 81 2.83 -28.82 11.27
CA GLY A 81 1.48 -29.15 11.72
C GLY A 81 0.40 -28.13 11.38
N GLN A 82 0.74 -26.93 10.89
CA GLN A 82 -0.25 -25.92 10.45
C GLN A 82 -0.78 -26.20 9.03
N VAL A 83 -1.14 -27.46 8.77
CA VAL A 83 -1.58 -27.92 7.43
C VAL A 83 -2.87 -27.22 7.01
N TYR A 84 -3.85 -27.15 7.92
CA TYR A 84 -5.14 -26.52 7.64
C TYR A 84 -5.01 -25.02 7.39
N ASP A 85 -4.25 -24.32 8.21
CA ASP A 85 -4.04 -22.87 8.07
C ASP A 85 -3.32 -22.53 6.76
N ALA A 86 -2.33 -23.34 6.39
CA ALA A 86 -1.61 -23.21 5.14
C ALA A 86 -2.53 -23.44 3.94
N PHE A 87 -3.36 -24.48 3.99
CA PHE A 87 -4.35 -24.77 2.95
C PHE A 87 -5.38 -23.63 2.80
N GLU A 88 -5.94 -23.13 3.90
CA GLU A 88 -6.88 -22.00 3.87
C GLU A 88 -6.22 -20.71 3.33
N GLN A 89 -4.96 -20.49 3.60
CA GLN A 89 -4.26 -19.35 3.03
C GLN A 89 -4.08 -19.50 1.50
N MET A 90 -3.66 -20.67 1.04
CA MET A 90 -3.53 -20.94 -0.40
C MET A 90 -4.89 -20.89 -1.11
N LYS A 91 -5.95 -21.39 -0.47
CA LYS A 91 -7.33 -21.27 -0.96
C LYS A 91 -7.77 -19.81 -1.13
N LYS A 92 -7.38 -18.91 -0.19
CA LYS A 92 -7.62 -17.47 -0.34
C LYS A 92 -6.92 -16.93 -1.60
N PHE A 93 -5.66 -17.31 -1.84
CA PHE A 93 -4.95 -16.88 -3.04
C PHE A 93 -5.62 -17.38 -4.32
N VAL A 94 -5.99 -18.65 -4.39
CA VAL A 94 -6.71 -19.22 -5.54
C VAL A 94 -8.02 -18.47 -5.80
N ARG A 95 -8.78 -18.14 -4.76
CA ARG A 95 -10.05 -17.39 -4.85
C ARG A 95 -9.89 -15.92 -5.22
N MET A 96 -8.71 -15.33 -5.07
CA MET A 96 -8.43 -13.97 -5.51
C MET A 96 -8.48 -13.83 -7.03
N ALA A 97 -8.09 -14.87 -7.77
CA ALA A 97 -8.08 -14.84 -9.22
C ALA A 97 -9.48 -14.53 -9.78
N LYS A 98 -9.53 -13.59 -10.72
CA LYS A 98 -10.76 -13.18 -11.42
C LYS A 98 -10.78 -13.65 -12.86
N THR A 99 -9.62 -13.73 -13.50
CA THR A 99 -9.46 -14.08 -14.92
C THR A 99 -8.47 -15.22 -15.12
N GLU A 100 -7.29 -15.17 -14.50
CA GLU A 100 -6.22 -16.12 -14.74
C GLU A 100 -5.45 -16.42 -13.44
N LEU A 101 -5.11 -17.69 -13.25
CA LEU A 101 -4.19 -18.17 -12.21
C LEU A 101 -3.07 -18.98 -12.87
N ILE A 102 -1.82 -18.57 -12.68
CA ILE A 102 -0.66 -19.33 -13.10
C ILE A 102 0.01 -19.91 -11.86
N VAL A 103 0.15 -21.23 -11.83
CA VAL A 103 0.78 -22.00 -10.76
C VAL A 103 2.07 -22.59 -11.29
N ILE A 104 3.19 -22.12 -10.78
CA ILE A 104 4.51 -22.68 -11.09
C ILE A 104 4.92 -23.51 -9.88
N ASP A 105 4.90 -24.82 -10.03
CA ASP A 105 5.37 -25.75 -9.00
C ASP A 105 6.00 -26.98 -9.67
N PRO A 106 7.34 -27.15 -9.59
CA PRO A 106 8.03 -28.28 -10.17
C PRO A 106 7.53 -29.67 -9.70
N TYR A 107 6.85 -29.71 -8.57
CA TYR A 107 6.35 -30.92 -7.92
C TYR A 107 4.83 -31.01 -7.89
N PHE A 108 4.14 -30.22 -8.72
CA PHE A 108 2.68 -30.24 -8.80
C PHE A 108 2.16 -31.64 -9.14
N ASP A 109 1.22 -32.14 -8.35
CA ASP A 109 0.57 -33.44 -8.53
C ASP A 109 -0.96 -33.33 -8.41
N ASP A 110 -1.65 -34.46 -8.55
CA ASP A 110 -3.11 -34.56 -8.51
C ASP A 110 -3.70 -34.13 -7.15
N SER A 111 -2.96 -34.29 -6.04
CA SER A 111 -3.39 -33.89 -4.70
C SER A 111 -3.65 -32.38 -4.56
N VAL A 112 -3.11 -31.56 -5.49
CA VAL A 112 -3.31 -30.11 -5.52
C VAL A 112 -4.59 -29.71 -6.26
N LEU A 113 -5.15 -30.58 -7.10
CA LEU A 113 -6.36 -30.27 -7.88
C LEU A 113 -7.56 -29.82 -7.02
N PRO A 114 -7.85 -30.42 -5.84
CA PRO A 114 -8.91 -29.94 -4.94
C PRO A 114 -8.71 -28.48 -4.48
N LEU A 115 -7.46 -28.03 -4.33
CA LEU A 115 -7.15 -26.62 -4.04
C LEU A 115 -7.45 -25.73 -5.25
N ILE A 116 -7.03 -26.16 -6.44
CA ILE A 116 -7.30 -25.43 -7.69
C ILE A 116 -8.79 -25.36 -8.00
N ALA A 117 -9.56 -26.38 -7.65
CA ALA A 117 -11.01 -26.40 -7.79
C ALA A 117 -11.74 -25.30 -6.98
N GLN A 118 -11.06 -24.69 -5.99
CA GLN A 118 -11.60 -23.56 -5.21
C GLN A 118 -11.57 -22.23 -5.97
N LYS A 119 -11.04 -22.20 -7.19
CA LYS A 119 -11.05 -21.00 -8.06
C LYS A 119 -12.47 -20.54 -8.36
N ARG A 120 -12.61 -19.29 -8.75
CA ARG A 120 -13.91 -18.79 -9.25
C ARG A 120 -14.27 -19.48 -10.58
N PRO A 121 -15.56 -19.59 -10.91
CA PRO A 121 -16.01 -20.02 -12.23
C PRO A 121 -15.30 -19.20 -13.33
N ASN A 122 -14.99 -19.86 -14.46
CA ASN A 122 -14.37 -19.24 -15.64
C ASN A 122 -12.95 -18.68 -15.47
N VAL A 123 -12.32 -18.85 -14.32
CA VAL A 123 -10.89 -18.51 -14.17
C VAL A 123 -10.08 -19.57 -14.91
N SER A 124 -9.25 -19.15 -15.85
CA SER A 124 -8.28 -20.03 -16.50
C SER A 124 -7.12 -20.34 -15.57
N VAL A 125 -6.62 -21.56 -15.61
CA VAL A 125 -5.49 -22.00 -14.80
C VAL A 125 -4.41 -22.56 -15.69
N LEU A 126 -3.20 -22.03 -15.57
CA LEU A 126 -2.00 -22.59 -16.16
C LEU A 126 -1.13 -23.18 -15.06
N VAL A 127 -0.88 -24.48 -15.12
CA VAL A 127 0.08 -25.18 -14.26
C VAL A 127 1.38 -25.37 -15.02
N VAL A 128 2.50 -24.97 -14.41
CA VAL A 128 3.85 -25.18 -14.92
C VAL A 128 4.57 -26.14 -13.98
N LYS A 129 4.81 -27.37 -14.45
CA LYS A 129 5.47 -28.43 -13.67
C LYS A 129 6.79 -28.86 -14.32
N ASN A 130 7.58 -29.66 -13.58
CA ASN A 130 8.81 -30.21 -14.13
C ASN A 130 8.52 -31.43 -15.02
N THR A 131 9.19 -31.53 -16.18
CA THR A 131 9.11 -32.65 -17.13
C THR A 131 9.57 -33.99 -16.54
N ARG A 132 10.55 -33.93 -15.62
CA ARG A 132 11.21 -35.15 -15.10
C ARG A 132 10.38 -35.90 -14.06
N LYS A 133 9.24 -35.35 -13.62
CA LYS A 133 8.36 -35.93 -12.61
C LYS A 133 6.93 -36.00 -13.14
N ASN A 134 6.53 -37.20 -13.54
CA ASN A 134 5.16 -37.41 -14.01
C ASN A 134 4.22 -37.64 -12.81
N LEU A 135 4.00 -36.57 -12.07
CA LEU A 135 3.19 -36.57 -10.85
C LEU A 135 1.72 -36.21 -11.09
N LEU A 136 1.42 -35.59 -12.23
CA LEU A 136 0.06 -35.26 -12.66
C LEU A 136 -0.26 -36.02 -13.92
N HIS A 137 -1.22 -36.94 -13.87
CA HIS A 137 -1.59 -37.76 -15.01
C HIS A 137 -2.54 -37.02 -15.96
N ALA A 138 -2.43 -37.32 -17.26
CA ALA A 138 -3.31 -36.68 -18.24
C ALA A 138 -4.81 -36.95 -17.99
N VAL A 139 -5.14 -38.11 -17.42
CA VAL A 139 -6.53 -38.48 -17.07
C VAL A 139 -7.11 -37.52 -16.02
N ASP A 140 -6.31 -37.08 -15.03
CA ASP A 140 -6.77 -36.19 -13.97
C ASP A 140 -7.07 -34.80 -14.54
N VAL A 141 -6.24 -34.33 -15.49
CA VAL A 141 -6.47 -33.09 -16.22
C VAL A 141 -7.73 -33.13 -17.06
N VAL A 142 -7.98 -34.27 -17.75
CA VAL A 142 -9.18 -34.47 -18.55
C VAL A 142 -10.43 -34.46 -17.66
N GLN A 143 -10.41 -35.20 -16.55
CA GLN A 143 -11.53 -35.24 -15.59
C GLN A 143 -11.79 -33.88 -14.97
N PHE A 144 -10.75 -33.18 -14.53
CA PHE A 144 -10.88 -31.83 -14.00
C PHE A 144 -11.51 -30.88 -15.03
N ASN A 145 -11.05 -30.93 -16.26
CA ASN A 145 -11.54 -30.08 -17.34
C ASN A 145 -12.99 -30.41 -17.74
N ALA A 146 -13.36 -31.67 -17.70
CA ALA A 146 -14.76 -32.07 -17.92
C ALA A 146 -15.71 -31.45 -16.89
N GLN A 147 -15.27 -31.35 -15.62
CA GLN A 147 -16.07 -30.76 -14.55
C GLN A 147 -16.01 -29.23 -14.51
N TYR A 148 -14.89 -28.60 -14.90
CA TYR A 148 -14.62 -27.18 -14.74
C TYR A 148 -14.43 -26.42 -16.07
N ASN A 149 -15.17 -26.82 -17.12
CA ASN A 149 -15.25 -26.12 -18.41
C ASN A 149 -13.92 -25.88 -19.12
N ASN A 150 -13.03 -26.87 -19.16
CA ASN A 150 -11.74 -26.80 -19.84
C ASN A 150 -10.85 -25.63 -19.42
N THR A 151 -10.83 -25.32 -18.14
CA THR A 151 -10.10 -24.15 -17.60
C THR A 151 -8.66 -24.44 -17.22
N LEU A 152 -8.25 -25.71 -17.14
CA LEU A 152 -6.91 -26.12 -16.72
C LEU A 152 -6.03 -26.51 -17.92
N THR A 153 -4.90 -25.84 -18.06
CA THR A 153 -3.83 -26.20 -19.01
C THR A 153 -2.55 -26.50 -18.25
N VAL A 154 -1.75 -27.43 -18.77
CA VAL A 154 -0.49 -27.83 -18.16
C VAL A 154 0.64 -27.60 -19.15
N LYS A 155 1.69 -26.94 -18.69
CA LYS A 155 2.97 -26.81 -19.40
C LYS A 155 4.09 -27.44 -18.60
N GLU A 156 5.13 -27.85 -19.28
CA GLU A 156 6.32 -28.40 -18.67
C GLU A 156 7.50 -27.46 -18.84
N SER A 157 8.26 -27.26 -17.76
CA SER A 157 9.47 -26.45 -17.77
C SER A 157 10.47 -26.97 -16.74
N VAL A 158 11.73 -26.99 -17.09
CA VAL A 158 12.85 -27.33 -16.18
C VAL A 158 13.55 -26.09 -15.63
N LYS A 159 13.05 -24.89 -15.98
CA LYS A 159 13.74 -23.63 -15.67
C LYS A 159 13.44 -23.11 -14.26
N PHE A 160 12.49 -23.71 -13.56
CA PHE A 160 12.06 -23.24 -12.24
C PHE A 160 12.48 -24.23 -11.15
N HIS A 161 13.03 -23.71 -10.06
CA HIS A 161 13.28 -24.41 -8.81
C HIS A 161 12.28 -23.99 -7.75
N ASP A 162 11.90 -22.73 -7.75
CA ASP A 162 10.95 -22.13 -6.82
C ASP A 162 9.50 -22.23 -7.28
N ARG A 163 8.60 -21.97 -6.38
CA ARG A 163 7.15 -22.03 -6.59
C ARG A 163 6.59 -20.64 -6.58
N PHE A 164 5.75 -20.36 -7.58
CA PHE A 164 5.10 -19.06 -7.72
C PHE A 164 3.62 -19.22 -8.01
N LEU A 165 2.82 -18.32 -7.45
CA LEU A 165 1.46 -18.07 -7.87
C LEU A 165 1.42 -16.68 -8.51
N ILE A 166 0.94 -16.62 -9.75
CA ILE A 166 0.70 -15.36 -10.45
C ILE A 166 -0.81 -15.23 -10.64
N ILE A 167 -1.40 -14.21 -10.04
CA ILE A 167 -2.83 -13.97 -10.03
C ILE A 167 -3.14 -12.75 -10.91
N ASP A 168 -3.94 -12.96 -11.96
CA ASP A 168 -4.40 -11.93 -12.90
C ASP A 168 -3.24 -11.07 -13.48
N LYS A 169 -2.02 -11.62 -13.54
CA LYS A 169 -0.78 -10.90 -13.96
C LYS A 169 -0.49 -9.60 -13.17
N THR A 170 -1.10 -9.45 -12.00
CA THR A 170 -0.96 -8.27 -11.14
C THR A 170 -0.39 -8.57 -9.76
N THR A 171 -0.48 -9.82 -9.33
CA THR A 171 0.01 -10.26 -8.02
C THR A 171 0.94 -11.45 -8.21
N LEU A 172 2.13 -11.36 -7.63
CA LEU A 172 3.14 -12.41 -7.63
C LEU A 172 3.42 -12.87 -6.20
N ILE A 173 3.24 -14.17 -5.95
CA ILE A 173 3.48 -14.78 -4.64
C ILE A 173 4.51 -15.88 -4.82
N HIS A 174 5.59 -15.81 -4.05
CA HIS A 174 6.56 -16.88 -3.88
C HIS A 174 6.10 -17.79 -2.73
N VAL A 175 6.19 -19.11 -2.92
CA VAL A 175 5.83 -20.13 -1.92
C VAL A 175 7.03 -21.03 -1.67
N GLY A 176 7.51 -21.05 -0.43
CA GLY A 176 8.72 -21.79 -0.04
C GLY A 176 8.56 -23.30 0.04
N ALA A 177 7.33 -23.81 -0.15
CA ALA A 177 7.06 -25.24 -0.19
C ALA A 177 6.23 -25.62 -1.43
N SER A 178 6.33 -26.86 -1.89
CA SER A 178 5.42 -27.37 -2.92
C SER A 178 4.00 -27.46 -2.36
N LEU A 179 3.02 -27.16 -3.22
CA LEU A 179 1.61 -27.08 -2.85
C LEU A 179 1.05 -28.43 -2.34
N ASN A 180 1.64 -29.55 -2.73
CA ASN A 180 1.27 -30.90 -2.24
C ASN A 180 1.82 -31.20 -0.84
N HIS A 181 2.69 -30.34 -0.29
CA HIS A 181 3.33 -30.56 1.02
C HIS A 181 3.12 -29.40 2.00
N LEU A 182 2.12 -28.57 1.74
CA LEU A 182 1.79 -27.39 2.58
C LEU A 182 1.59 -27.79 4.05
N GLY A 183 2.28 -27.07 4.94
CA GLY A 183 2.15 -27.23 6.40
C GLY A 183 2.69 -28.54 6.98
N LYS A 184 3.23 -29.45 6.18
CA LYS A 184 3.91 -30.67 6.67
C LYS A 184 5.28 -30.37 7.26
N LYS A 185 5.90 -29.28 6.85
CA LYS A 185 7.14 -28.72 7.38
C LYS A 185 7.02 -27.21 7.40
N CYS A 186 7.91 -26.57 8.18
CA CYS A 186 7.96 -25.10 8.22
C CYS A 186 8.24 -24.55 6.82
N PHE A 187 7.44 -23.59 6.40
CA PHE A 187 7.64 -22.85 5.15
C PHE A 187 7.11 -21.42 5.27
N ALA A 188 7.49 -20.59 4.32
CA ALA A 188 6.98 -19.23 4.23
C ALA A 188 6.42 -18.94 2.84
N PHE A 189 5.56 -17.93 2.75
CA PHE A 189 5.27 -17.28 1.48
C PHE A 189 5.62 -15.79 1.58
N SER A 190 5.88 -15.17 0.44
CA SER A 190 6.09 -13.73 0.32
C SER A 190 5.45 -13.18 -0.95
N SER A 191 4.86 -12.00 -0.86
CA SER A 191 4.45 -11.23 -2.02
C SER A 191 5.69 -10.57 -2.62
N LEU A 192 5.93 -10.80 -3.90
CA LEU A 192 7.03 -10.20 -4.66
C LEU A 192 6.52 -9.05 -5.51
N ASP A 193 7.45 -8.19 -5.96
CA ASP A 193 7.11 -7.10 -6.86
C ASP A 193 6.58 -7.64 -8.20
N LYS A 194 5.46 -7.11 -8.65
CA LYS A 194 4.79 -7.47 -9.91
C LYS A 194 5.66 -7.19 -11.15
N SER A 195 6.65 -6.30 -11.05
CA SER A 195 7.59 -6.02 -12.15
C SER A 195 8.38 -7.26 -12.59
N ASN A 196 8.49 -8.30 -11.74
CA ASN A 196 9.14 -9.57 -12.09
C ASN A 196 8.25 -10.51 -12.92
N ILE A 197 6.95 -10.23 -13.02
CA ILE A 197 6.00 -11.13 -13.73
C ILE A 197 6.37 -11.34 -15.20
N PRO A 198 6.68 -10.30 -16.02
CA PRO A 198 7.04 -10.48 -17.42
C PRO A 198 8.24 -11.40 -17.60
N ASP A 199 9.28 -11.25 -16.78
CA ASP A 199 10.51 -12.05 -16.87
C ASP A 199 10.26 -13.52 -16.49
N ILE A 200 9.38 -13.77 -15.53
CA ILE A 200 8.95 -15.13 -15.16
C ILE A 200 8.15 -15.75 -16.31
N LEU A 201 7.21 -15.03 -16.90
CA LEU A 201 6.38 -15.51 -18.00
C LEU A 201 7.21 -15.80 -19.25
N ALA A 202 8.26 -15.05 -19.53
CA ALA A 202 9.17 -15.30 -20.64
C ALA A 202 9.97 -16.63 -20.49
N LYS A 203 9.97 -17.24 -19.30
CA LYS A 203 10.63 -18.53 -19.02
C LYS A 203 9.68 -19.73 -19.06
N ILE A 204 8.38 -19.51 -19.17
CA ILE A 204 7.35 -20.53 -19.35
C ILE A 204 7.24 -20.90 -20.83
#